data_909c84e6af196ff9c5475c8d769f7b60
#
_entry.id   909c84e6af196ff9c5475c8d769f7b60
#
_cell.length_a   1.000
_cell.length_b   1.000
_cell.length_c   1.000
_cell.angle_alpha   90.00
_cell.angle_beta   90.00
_cell.angle_gamma   90.00
#
_symmetry.space_group_name_H-M   'P 1'
#
loop_
_entity.id
_entity.type
_entity.pdbx_description
1 polymer ?
#
loop_
_entity_poly.entity_id
_entity_poly.type
_entity_poly.pdbx_seq_one_letter_code
_entity_poly.pdbx_strand_id
1 'polypeptide(L)'
;MDDKQTAHAMGIDDTYRVERTLARGQGGVTELVSIDGIGPFVRKKIPSQLAQRNVWAALSACTNPRLPHVEATYELPDHFVVVYDYVSGRPLEHVVQQQGKLPERTATQLICQLCDAVTELHRHGIIHRDITPSNVIVADDGAHLVDFGIARTVAANATHDTKALGT
;
A
#
# COMPACT_ATOMS: atom_id res chain seq x y z
N MET A 1 15.53 -2.72 -20.11
CA MET A 1 16.29 -3.07 -18.90
C MET A 1 17.44 -3.92 -19.38
N ASP A 2 18.68 -3.66 -18.92
CA ASP A 2 19.88 -4.44 -19.27
C ASP A 2 19.81 -5.82 -18.57
N ASP A 3 20.35 -6.88 -19.22
CA ASP A 3 20.34 -8.25 -18.68
C ASP A 3 20.95 -8.34 -17.26
N LYS A 4 21.96 -7.52 -16.97
CA LYS A 4 22.57 -7.46 -15.64
C LYS A 4 21.63 -6.87 -14.58
N GLN A 5 20.86 -5.84 -14.94
CA GLN A 5 19.88 -5.24 -14.04
C GLN A 5 18.73 -6.20 -13.76
N THR A 6 18.29 -6.94 -14.79
CA THR A 6 17.28 -7.99 -14.66
C THR A 6 17.73 -9.10 -13.73
N ALA A 7 18.94 -9.64 -13.94
CA ALA A 7 19.50 -10.69 -13.10
C ALA A 7 19.66 -10.23 -11.64
N HIS A 8 20.07 -8.98 -11.41
CA HIS A 8 20.18 -8.41 -10.07
C HIS A 8 18.82 -8.28 -9.37
N ALA A 9 17.81 -7.76 -10.08
CA ALA A 9 16.45 -7.63 -9.55
C ALA A 9 15.80 -8.99 -9.23
N MET A 10 16.04 -10.00 -10.09
CA MET A 10 15.59 -11.38 -9.81
C MET A 10 16.28 -11.96 -8.58
N GLY A 11 17.59 -11.73 -8.43
CA GLY A 11 18.32 -12.13 -7.23
C GLY A 11 17.75 -11.49 -5.95
N ILE A 12 17.36 -10.21 -5.99
CA ILE A 12 16.68 -9.56 -4.88
C ILE A 12 15.31 -10.21 -4.61
N ASP A 13 14.52 -10.46 -5.66
CA ASP A 13 13.19 -11.07 -5.52
C ASP A 13 13.26 -12.47 -4.88
N ASP A 14 14.29 -13.25 -5.23
CA ASP A 14 14.54 -14.60 -4.74
C ASP A 14 14.97 -14.63 -3.25
N THR A 15 15.44 -13.54 -2.68
CA THR A 15 15.77 -13.46 -1.25
C THR A 15 14.54 -13.45 -0.35
N TYR A 16 13.39 -13.06 -0.90
CA TYR A 16 12.14 -13.02 -0.14
C TYR A 16 11.47 -14.39 -0.08
N ARG A 17 11.29 -14.91 1.12
CA ARG A 17 10.49 -16.11 1.37
C ARG A 17 9.02 -15.73 1.44
N VAL A 18 8.19 -16.37 0.59
CA VAL A 18 6.73 -16.19 0.64
C VAL A 18 6.15 -17.02 1.78
N GLU A 19 5.53 -16.34 2.74
CA GLU A 19 4.84 -16.98 3.87
C GLU A 19 3.38 -17.28 3.50
N ARG A 20 2.72 -16.33 2.80
CA ARG A 20 1.31 -16.47 2.41
C ARG A 20 0.95 -15.49 1.29
N THR A 21 0.11 -15.93 0.35
CA THR A 21 -0.55 -15.02 -0.60
C THR A 21 -1.72 -14.34 0.11
N LEU A 22 -1.75 -13.00 0.08
CA LEU A 22 -2.82 -12.17 0.67
C LEU A 22 -3.93 -11.89 -0.35
N ALA A 23 -3.55 -11.58 -1.59
CA ALA A 23 -4.49 -11.31 -2.68
C ALA A 23 -3.87 -11.65 -4.04
N ARG A 24 -4.74 -11.99 -5.01
CA ARG A 24 -4.35 -12.22 -6.41
C ARG A 24 -5.48 -11.76 -7.32
N GLY A 25 -5.16 -10.96 -8.34
CA GLY A 25 -6.13 -10.44 -9.29
C GLY A 25 -5.47 -9.69 -10.45
N GLN A 26 -6.27 -8.94 -11.20
CA GLN A 26 -5.77 -8.16 -12.35
C GLN A 26 -4.72 -7.10 -11.95
N GLY A 27 -4.79 -6.58 -10.73
CA GLY A 27 -3.80 -5.63 -10.18
C GLY A 27 -2.49 -6.28 -9.74
N GLY A 28 -2.33 -7.61 -9.94
CA GLY A 28 -1.13 -8.35 -9.58
C GLY A 28 -1.30 -9.29 -8.40
N VAL A 29 -0.20 -9.56 -7.71
CA VAL A 29 -0.15 -10.47 -6.56
C VAL A 29 0.35 -9.70 -5.33
N THR A 30 -0.33 -9.87 -4.20
CA THR A 30 0.09 -9.35 -2.90
C THR A 30 0.40 -10.51 -1.97
N GLU A 31 1.58 -10.52 -1.39
CA GLU A 31 2.11 -11.61 -0.58
C GLU A 31 2.64 -11.09 0.74
N LEU A 32 2.50 -11.90 1.77
CA LEU A 32 3.24 -11.76 3.03
C LEU A 32 4.59 -12.45 2.84
N VAL A 33 5.67 -11.74 3.11
CA VAL A 33 7.02 -12.24 2.89
C VAL A 33 7.94 -11.94 4.07
N SER A 34 9.02 -12.69 4.17
CA SER A 34 10.14 -12.44 5.08
C SER A 34 11.47 -12.50 4.32
N ILE A 35 12.50 -11.89 4.88
CA ILE A 35 13.88 -11.95 4.37
C ILE A 35 14.81 -12.24 5.53
N ASP A 36 15.60 -13.31 5.44
CA ASP A 36 16.56 -13.74 6.48
C ASP A 36 15.94 -13.83 7.90
N GLY A 37 14.66 -14.22 7.97
CA GLY A 37 13.92 -14.29 9.23
C GLY A 37 13.42 -12.94 9.76
N ILE A 38 13.65 -11.85 9.04
CA ILE A 38 13.16 -10.50 9.35
C ILE A 38 11.83 -10.28 8.61
N GLY A 39 10.89 -9.60 9.23
CA GLY A 39 9.56 -9.32 8.71
C GLY A 39 8.48 -9.52 9.78
N PRO A 40 7.24 -9.70 9.40
CA PRO A 40 6.76 -9.83 8.02
C PRO A 40 6.68 -8.50 7.26
N PHE A 41 6.81 -8.59 5.93
CA PHE A 41 6.58 -7.50 4.99
C PHE A 41 5.45 -7.86 4.02
N VAL A 42 4.89 -6.85 3.37
CA VAL A 42 3.99 -7.04 2.22
C VAL A 42 4.80 -6.81 0.94
N ARG A 43 4.84 -7.81 0.06
CA ARG A 43 5.37 -7.68 -1.29
C ARG A 43 4.21 -7.64 -2.28
N LYS A 44 4.12 -6.58 -3.08
CA LYS A 44 3.12 -6.44 -4.15
C LYS A 44 3.83 -6.45 -5.50
N LYS A 45 3.52 -7.45 -6.34
CA LYS A 45 3.99 -7.58 -7.72
C LYS A 45 2.90 -7.05 -8.63
N ILE A 46 3.12 -5.89 -9.22
CA ILE A 46 2.16 -5.14 -10.04
C ILE A 46 2.58 -5.29 -11.51
N PRO A 47 1.69 -5.72 -12.43
CA PRO A 47 2.00 -5.74 -13.85
C PRO A 47 2.55 -4.39 -14.31
N SER A 48 3.65 -4.38 -15.05
CA SER A 48 4.43 -3.17 -15.39
C SER A 48 3.60 -2.07 -16.03
N GLN A 49 2.57 -2.44 -16.84
CA GLN A 49 1.65 -1.51 -17.49
C GLN A 49 0.64 -0.86 -16.53
N LEU A 50 0.40 -1.44 -15.35
CA LEU A 50 -0.53 -0.92 -14.33
C LEU A 50 0.19 -0.19 -13.20
N ALA A 51 1.51 -0.29 -13.15
CA ALA A 51 2.31 0.22 -12.05
C ALA A 51 2.34 1.76 -12.00
N GLN A 52 1.95 2.31 -10.87
CA GLN A 52 2.02 3.75 -10.58
C GLN A 52 3.31 4.07 -9.81
N ARG A 53 4.45 3.98 -10.50
CA ARG A 53 5.80 4.14 -9.91
C ARG A 53 5.96 5.43 -9.12
N ASN A 54 5.40 6.52 -9.65
CA ASN A 54 5.46 7.84 -9.02
C ASN A 54 4.73 7.88 -7.67
N VAL A 55 3.65 7.11 -7.51
CA VAL A 55 2.95 6.99 -6.22
C VAL A 55 3.86 6.36 -5.18
N TRP A 56 4.51 5.25 -5.53
CA TRP A 56 5.39 4.54 -4.59
C TRP A 56 6.65 5.35 -4.26
N ALA A 57 7.23 6.04 -5.25
CA ALA A 57 8.34 6.97 -5.04
C ALA A 57 7.96 8.14 -4.12
N ALA A 58 6.75 8.70 -4.27
CA ALA A 58 6.26 9.77 -3.39
C ALA A 58 5.90 9.22 -1.99
N LEU A 59 5.32 8.01 -1.90
CA LEU A 59 4.97 7.37 -0.63
C LEU A 59 6.20 7.06 0.22
N SER A 60 7.33 6.70 -0.40
CA SER A 60 8.59 6.46 0.34
C SER A 60 9.15 7.70 1.04
N ALA A 61 8.68 8.90 0.68
CA ALA A 61 9.02 10.16 1.34
C ALA A 61 8.05 10.53 2.49
N CYS A 62 6.94 9.81 2.63
CA CYS A 62 6.00 10.02 3.74
C CYS A 62 6.57 9.44 5.04
N THR A 63 6.34 10.13 6.15
CA THR A 63 6.84 9.75 7.48
C THR A 63 5.72 9.46 8.49
N ASN A 64 4.46 9.66 8.10
CA ASN A 64 3.32 9.39 8.96
C ASN A 64 3.22 7.90 9.29
N PRO A 65 3.21 7.49 10.58
CA PRO A 65 3.19 6.08 10.98
C PRO A 65 1.90 5.35 10.60
N ARG A 66 0.88 6.06 10.09
CA ARG A 66 -0.39 5.50 9.62
C ARG A 66 -0.36 5.13 8.14
N LEU A 67 0.75 5.38 7.46
CA LEU A 67 1.02 5.03 6.08
C LEU A 67 2.05 3.90 6.02
N PRO A 68 2.01 3.04 4.97
CA PRO A 68 3.01 2.00 4.81
C PRO A 68 4.40 2.60 4.60
N HIS A 69 5.38 2.13 5.35
CA HIS A 69 6.77 2.45 5.07
C HIS A 69 7.27 1.57 3.91
N VAL A 70 7.75 2.20 2.84
CA VAL A 70 8.27 1.50 1.66
C VAL A 70 9.72 1.11 1.90
N GLU A 71 9.98 -0.20 2.00
CA GLU A 71 11.30 -0.78 2.22
C GLU A 71 12.11 -0.89 0.94
N ALA A 72 11.47 -1.33 -0.14
CA ALA A 72 12.14 -1.51 -1.42
C ALA A 72 11.19 -1.39 -2.61
N THR A 73 11.72 -0.95 -3.73
CA THR A 73 11.07 -1.05 -5.04
C THR A 73 12.07 -1.54 -6.08
N TYR A 74 11.64 -2.41 -6.98
CA TYR A 74 12.47 -2.89 -8.10
C TYR A 74 11.62 -3.35 -9.28
N GLU A 75 12.26 -3.45 -10.44
CA GLU A 75 11.62 -3.89 -11.68
C GLU A 75 11.98 -5.34 -11.98
N LEU A 76 10.98 -6.16 -12.24
CA LEU A 76 11.11 -7.45 -12.90
C LEU A 76 10.69 -7.31 -14.39
N PRO A 77 10.96 -8.28 -15.27
CA PRO A 77 10.63 -8.16 -16.70
C PRO A 77 9.19 -7.72 -16.98
N ASP A 78 8.23 -8.28 -16.25
CA ASP A 78 6.80 -8.04 -16.46
C ASP A 78 6.09 -7.34 -15.29
N HIS A 79 6.82 -7.06 -14.20
CA HIS A 79 6.23 -6.53 -12.97
C HIS A 79 7.11 -5.44 -12.37
N PHE A 80 6.45 -4.42 -11.84
CA PHE A 80 7.02 -3.54 -10.81
C PHE A 80 6.72 -4.15 -9.44
N VAL A 81 7.73 -4.24 -8.60
CA VAL A 81 7.61 -4.80 -7.25
C VAL A 81 7.79 -3.70 -6.22
N VAL A 82 6.94 -3.71 -5.22
CA VAL A 82 7.09 -2.89 -4.02
C VAL A 82 7.01 -3.78 -2.79
N VAL A 83 7.89 -3.51 -1.84
CA VAL A 83 7.93 -4.14 -0.52
C VAL A 83 7.74 -3.07 0.53
N TYR A 84 6.84 -3.29 1.47
CA TYR A 84 6.52 -2.35 2.54
C TYR A 84 6.11 -3.08 3.82
N ASP A 85 6.08 -2.36 4.93
CA ASP A 85 5.74 -2.90 6.25
C ASP A 85 4.37 -3.58 6.27
N TYR A 86 4.31 -4.73 6.92
CA TYR A 86 3.04 -5.38 7.23
C TYR A 86 2.45 -4.80 8.50
N VAL A 87 1.21 -4.35 8.43
CA VAL A 87 0.44 -3.91 9.59
C VAL A 87 -0.33 -5.08 10.19
N SER A 88 0.03 -5.48 11.40
CA SER A 88 -0.70 -6.51 12.15
C SER A 88 -1.97 -5.93 12.75
N GLY A 89 -3.13 -6.32 12.23
CA GLY A 89 -4.41 -5.81 12.67
C GLY A 89 -5.57 -6.43 11.89
N ARG A 90 -6.76 -5.83 12.03
CA ARG A 90 -7.95 -6.28 11.33
C ARG A 90 -8.53 -5.16 10.47
N PRO A 91 -9.02 -5.45 9.25
CA PRO A 91 -9.76 -4.47 8.47
C PRO A 91 -10.90 -3.87 9.30
N LEU A 92 -11.09 -2.56 9.22
CA LEU A 92 -12.16 -1.85 9.91
C LEU A 92 -13.54 -2.41 9.55
N GLU A 93 -13.72 -2.85 8.31
CA GLU A 93 -14.93 -3.54 7.87
C GLU A 93 -15.24 -4.76 8.75
N HIS A 94 -14.24 -5.62 8.99
CA HIS A 94 -14.41 -6.80 9.85
C HIS A 94 -14.66 -6.41 11.32
N VAL A 95 -14.00 -5.36 11.80
CA VAL A 95 -14.22 -4.87 13.18
C VAL A 95 -15.67 -4.43 13.35
N VAL A 96 -16.22 -3.64 12.41
CA VAL A 96 -17.59 -3.16 12.44
C VAL A 96 -18.60 -4.30 12.25
N GLN A 97 -18.32 -5.26 11.38
CA GLN A 97 -19.19 -6.44 11.18
C GLN A 97 -19.30 -7.30 12.44
N GLN A 98 -18.22 -7.46 13.19
CA GLN A 98 -18.19 -8.31 14.39
C GLN A 98 -18.67 -7.60 15.64
N GLN A 99 -18.37 -6.32 15.80
CA GLN A 99 -18.64 -5.57 17.03
C GLN A 99 -19.82 -4.61 16.92
N GLY A 100 -20.33 -4.37 15.70
CA GLY A 100 -21.35 -3.36 15.45
C GLY A 100 -20.76 -1.94 15.48
N LYS A 101 -21.53 -1.01 16.02
CA LYS A 101 -21.11 0.41 16.12
C LYS A 101 -19.93 0.54 17.07
N LEU A 102 -18.89 1.20 16.60
CA LEU A 102 -17.76 1.58 17.46
C LEU A 102 -18.19 2.66 18.46
N PRO A 103 -17.61 2.68 19.67
CA PRO A 103 -17.74 3.81 20.59
C PRO A 103 -17.31 5.10 19.89
N GLU A 104 -18.05 6.18 20.15
CA GLU A 104 -17.80 7.49 19.49
C GLU A 104 -16.35 7.95 19.63
N ARG A 105 -15.79 7.81 20.84
CA ARG A 105 -14.39 8.17 21.11
C ARG A 105 -13.41 7.39 20.22
N THR A 106 -13.64 6.09 20.07
CA THR A 106 -12.80 5.21 19.22
C THR A 106 -12.92 5.62 17.76
N ALA A 107 -14.16 5.80 17.28
CA ALA A 107 -14.42 6.20 15.90
C ALA A 107 -13.76 7.56 15.57
N THR A 108 -13.91 8.54 16.47
CA THR A 108 -13.29 9.86 16.33
C THR A 108 -11.77 9.75 16.26
N GLN A 109 -11.15 8.96 17.14
CA GLN A 109 -9.70 8.76 17.14
C GLN A 109 -9.21 8.17 15.81
N LEU A 110 -9.85 7.11 15.31
CA LEU A 110 -9.47 6.47 14.04
C LEU A 110 -9.61 7.45 12.87
N ILE A 111 -10.70 8.24 12.83
CA ILE A 111 -10.93 9.24 11.78
C ILE A 111 -9.86 10.34 11.83
N CYS A 112 -9.52 10.87 13.01
CA CYS A 112 -8.46 11.88 13.14
C CYS A 112 -7.11 11.35 12.61
N GLN A 113 -6.73 10.11 12.97
CA GLN A 113 -5.50 9.48 12.48
C GLN A 113 -5.49 9.32 10.96
N LEU A 114 -6.64 8.95 10.37
CA LEU A 114 -6.77 8.85 8.90
C LEU A 114 -6.69 10.22 8.24
N CYS A 115 -7.30 11.25 8.82
CA CYS A 115 -7.19 12.63 8.32
C CYS A 115 -5.74 13.12 8.30
N ASP A 116 -4.97 12.81 9.34
CA ASP A 116 -3.54 13.16 9.41
C ASP A 116 -2.74 12.44 8.32
N ALA A 117 -3.00 11.14 8.14
CA ALA A 117 -2.37 10.35 7.08
C ALA A 117 -2.70 10.87 5.68
N VAL A 118 -3.98 11.16 5.41
CA VAL A 118 -4.43 11.72 4.12
C VAL A 118 -3.86 13.12 3.89
N THR A 119 -3.74 13.94 4.93
CA THR A 119 -3.12 15.26 4.84
C THR A 119 -1.67 15.15 4.40
N GLU A 120 -0.93 14.19 4.92
CA GLU A 120 0.46 13.96 4.48
C GLU A 120 0.52 13.44 3.05
N LEU A 121 -0.33 12.50 2.66
CA LEU A 121 -0.42 12.05 1.27
C LEU A 121 -0.63 13.23 0.31
N HIS A 122 -1.58 14.12 0.63
CA HIS A 122 -1.87 15.27 -0.20
C HIS A 122 -0.69 16.26 -0.28
N ARG A 123 0.07 16.44 0.81
CA ARG A 123 1.30 17.25 0.80
C ARG A 123 2.36 16.68 -0.15
N HIS A 124 2.41 15.36 -0.32
CA HIS A 124 3.28 14.66 -1.27
C HIS A 124 2.64 14.48 -2.66
N GLY A 125 1.49 15.13 -2.91
CA GLY A 125 0.78 15.07 -4.17
C GLY A 125 0.13 13.73 -4.47
N ILE A 126 -0.12 12.88 -3.46
CA ILE A 126 -0.76 11.57 -3.63
C ILE A 126 -2.23 11.68 -3.28
N ILE A 127 -3.10 11.20 -4.17
CA ILE A 127 -4.52 10.98 -3.91
C ILE A 127 -4.75 9.46 -3.85
N HIS A 128 -5.27 8.97 -2.72
CA HIS A 128 -5.45 7.53 -2.47
C HIS A 128 -6.53 6.89 -3.36
N ARG A 129 -7.69 7.54 -3.47
CA ARG A 129 -8.84 7.18 -4.33
C ARG A 129 -9.63 5.94 -3.91
N ASP A 130 -9.24 5.25 -2.85
CA ASP A 130 -9.91 4.04 -2.35
C ASP A 130 -9.90 3.96 -0.82
N ILE A 131 -10.32 5.05 -0.15
CA ILE A 131 -10.45 5.07 1.31
C ILE A 131 -11.76 4.40 1.70
N THR A 132 -11.68 3.10 1.93
CA THR A 132 -12.82 2.24 2.33
C THR A 132 -12.51 1.52 3.64
N PRO A 133 -13.51 1.03 4.39
CA PRO A 133 -13.27 0.28 5.62
C PRO A 133 -12.43 -0.99 5.44
N SER A 134 -12.40 -1.56 4.24
CA SER A 134 -11.53 -2.72 3.90
C SER A 134 -10.06 -2.34 3.76
N ASN A 135 -9.77 -1.08 3.38
CA ASN A 135 -8.42 -0.54 3.21
C ASN A 135 -7.91 0.23 4.44
N VAL A 136 -8.61 0.14 5.56
CA VAL A 136 -8.18 0.64 6.85
C VAL A 136 -7.94 -0.54 7.79
N ILE A 137 -6.71 -0.71 8.24
CA ILE A 137 -6.36 -1.72 9.25
C ILE A 137 -6.42 -1.07 10.63
N VAL A 138 -7.18 -1.66 11.53
CA VAL A 138 -7.22 -1.30 12.94
C VAL A 138 -6.23 -2.19 13.68
N ALA A 139 -5.12 -1.59 14.11
CA ALA A 139 -4.07 -2.20 14.90
C ALA A 139 -4.12 -1.70 16.36
N ASP A 140 -3.23 -2.21 17.22
CA ASP A 140 -3.18 -1.84 18.64
C ASP A 140 -2.86 -0.34 18.84
N ASP A 141 -2.11 0.25 17.92
CA ASP A 141 -1.71 1.66 17.93
C ASP A 141 -2.69 2.59 17.17
N GLY A 142 -3.69 2.05 16.49
CA GLY A 142 -4.75 2.79 15.81
C GLY A 142 -5.01 2.39 14.36
N ALA A 143 -5.48 3.37 13.56
CA ALA A 143 -5.83 3.15 12.15
C ALA A 143 -4.60 3.29 11.24
N HIS A 144 -4.48 2.38 10.27
CA HIS A 144 -3.48 2.44 9.21
C HIS A 144 -4.18 2.35 7.85
N LEU A 145 -3.83 3.26 6.94
CA LEU A 145 -4.35 3.27 5.58
C LEU A 145 -3.45 2.41 4.69
N VAL A 146 -4.04 1.43 4.02
CA VAL A 146 -3.33 0.47 3.17
C VAL A 146 -3.93 0.43 1.76
N ASP A 147 -3.29 -0.31 0.86
CA ASP A 147 -3.68 -0.55 -0.54
C ASP A 147 -3.75 0.71 -1.43
N PHE A 148 -2.61 1.03 -2.01
CA PHE A 148 -2.41 2.13 -2.95
C PHE A 148 -2.58 1.70 -4.43
N GLY A 149 -3.32 0.62 -4.69
CA GLY A 149 -3.45 0.02 -6.03
C GLY A 149 -4.01 0.95 -7.10
N ILE A 150 -4.90 1.88 -6.72
CA ILE A 150 -5.48 2.87 -7.64
C ILE A 150 -5.11 4.32 -7.29
N ALA A 151 -4.19 4.52 -6.34
CA ALA A 151 -3.69 5.83 -6.00
C ALA A 151 -3.01 6.52 -7.21
N ARG A 152 -3.00 7.86 -7.21
CA ARG A 152 -2.41 8.68 -8.26
C ARG A 152 -1.61 9.82 -7.66
N THR A 153 -0.57 10.24 -8.37
CA THR A 153 0.05 11.54 -8.11
C THR A 153 -0.68 12.62 -8.87
N VAL A 154 -0.83 13.80 -8.23
CA VAL A 154 -1.29 15.00 -8.92
C VAL A 154 -0.15 15.47 -9.81
N ALA A 155 -0.25 15.21 -11.13
CA ALA A 155 0.68 15.79 -12.09
C ALA A 155 0.47 17.31 -12.13
N ALA A 156 1.54 18.08 -12.25
CA ALA A 156 1.49 19.54 -12.37
C ALA A 156 0.68 20.03 -13.59
N ASN A 157 0.27 19.13 -14.48
CA ASN A 157 -0.59 19.35 -15.64
C ASN A 157 -1.70 18.29 -15.66
N ALA A 158 -2.71 18.43 -14.81
CA ALA A 158 -3.88 17.56 -14.84
C ALA A 158 -4.79 17.90 -16.02
N THR A 159 -4.58 17.26 -17.15
CA THR A 159 -5.57 17.14 -18.21
C THR A 159 -6.37 15.86 -17.96
N HIS A 160 -7.61 16.05 -17.50
CA HIS A 160 -8.73 15.10 -17.52
C HIS A 160 -8.50 13.63 -17.15
N ASP A 161 -8.60 13.34 -15.86
CA ASP A 161 -8.93 11.99 -15.39
C ASP A 161 -10.48 11.85 -15.40
N THR A 162 -11.06 11.46 -16.54
CA THR A 162 -12.52 11.40 -16.75
C THR A 162 -13.13 10.04 -16.42
N LYS A 163 -12.40 9.12 -15.81
CA LYS A 163 -12.98 7.89 -15.26
C LYS A 163 -13.19 8.07 -13.76
N ALA A 164 -14.46 8.11 -13.35
CA ALA A 164 -14.85 7.94 -11.96
C ALA A 164 -14.40 6.54 -11.48
N LEU A 165 -13.22 6.48 -10.88
CA LEU A 165 -12.69 5.33 -10.18
C LEU A 165 -12.68 5.73 -8.70
N GLY A 166 -13.62 5.24 -7.98
CA GLY A 166 -13.77 5.37 -6.55
C GLY A 166 -14.96 4.53 -6.11
N THR A 167 -14.86 3.88 -5.01
CA THR A 167 -15.93 3.16 -4.33
C THR A 167 -16.55 4.04 -3.26
#